data_48bad58e6f0f87a3a8af2466dd2e2a2f
#
_entry.id   48bad58e6f0f87a3a8af2466dd2e2a2f
#
_cell.length_a   1.000
_cell.length_b   1.000
_cell.length_c   1.000
_cell.angle_alpha   90.00
_cell.angle_beta   90.00
_cell.angle_gamma   90.00
#
_symmetry.space_group_name_H-M   'P 1'
#
loop_
_entity.id
_entity.type
_entity.pdbx_description
1 polymer ?
#
loop_
_entity_poly.entity_id
_entity_poly.type
_entity_poly.pdbx_seq_one_letter_code
_entity_poly.pdbx_strand_id
1 'polypeptide(L)'
;MKESFNSIVEFAELGKFMQLPLKNYSSGMISRLGFAIAIDTNPDLLLVDEVLSVGDENFKNKCMDKIKELKATGVSFLFVSHNINQVKAICERTLWIENSKVMGYGPTEEITEKYLQYCASLPKKK
;
A
#
# COMPACT_ATOMS: atom_id res chain seq x y z
N MET A 1 -23.91 4.29 8.57
CA MET A 1 -23.38 5.21 7.55
C MET A 1 -22.63 6.40 8.10
N LYS A 2 -23.17 7.11 9.12
CA LYS A 2 -22.45 8.23 9.73
C LYS A 2 -21.15 7.82 10.39
N GLU A 3 -21.09 6.64 11.01
CA GLU A 3 -19.88 6.13 11.66
C GLU A 3 -18.80 5.85 10.62
N SER A 4 -19.16 5.21 9.50
CA SER A 4 -18.22 4.95 8.40
C SER A 4 -17.68 6.26 7.82
N PHE A 5 -18.55 7.23 7.58
CA PHE A 5 -18.14 8.53 7.07
C PHE A 5 -17.13 9.20 8.00
N ASN A 6 -17.44 9.25 9.30
CA ASN A 6 -16.56 9.87 10.27
C ASN A 6 -15.22 9.14 10.38
N SER A 7 -15.24 7.81 10.37
CA SER A 7 -14.02 6.99 10.41
C SER A 7 -13.13 7.25 9.19
N ILE A 8 -13.74 7.33 8.01
CA ILE A 8 -13.01 7.59 6.76
C ILE A 8 -12.36 8.97 6.80
N VAL A 9 -13.12 10.00 7.18
CA VAL A 9 -12.63 11.38 7.24
C VAL A 9 -11.50 11.51 8.25
N GLU A 10 -11.65 10.91 9.41
CA GLU A 10 -10.65 10.95 10.46
C GLU A 10 -9.36 10.25 10.03
N PHE A 11 -9.48 9.05 9.46
CA PHE A 11 -8.32 8.30 8.99
C PHE A 11 -7.57 9.04 7.89
N ALA A 12 -8.31 9.60 6.92
CA ALA A 12 -7.73 10.33 5.80
C ALA A 12 -7.21 11.71 6.18
N GLU A 13 -7.54 12.20 7.39
CA GLU A 13 -7.14 13.52 7.89
C GLU A 13 -7.63 14.66 7.01
N LEU A 14 -8.84 14.52 6.44
CA LEU A 14 -9.41 15.46 5.47
C LEU A 14 -10.54 16.33 6.03
N GLY A 15 -10.73 16.35 7.36
CA GLY A 15 -11.84 17.09 7.95
C GLY A 15 -11.98 18.54 7.49
N LYS A 16 -10.85 19.22 7.30
CA LYS A 16 -10.84 20.62 6.85
C LYS A 16 -11.24 20.78 5.39
N PHE A 17 -11.17 19.71 4.60
CA PHE A 17 -11.32 19.77 3.15
C PHE A 17 -12.60 19.09 2.66
N MET A 18 -13.41 18.53 3.55
CA MET A 18 -14.59 17.75 3.15
C MET A 18 -15.64 18.53 2.41
N GLN A 19 -15.67 19.84 2.58
CA GLN A 19 -16.62 20.72 1.88
C GLN A 19 -16.12 21.15 0.50
N LEU A 20 -14.87 20.88 0.18
CA LEU A 20 -14.31 21.22 -1.12
C LEU A 20 -14.66 20.14 -2.16
N PRO A 21 -14.92 20.55 -3.42
CA PRO A 21 -15.08 19.57 -4.50
C PRO A 21 -13.82 18.74 -4.70
N LEU A 22 -13.99 17.47 -5.10
CA LEU A 22 -12.86 16.57 -5.37
C LEU A 22 -11.86 17.14 -6.38
N LYS A 23 -12.34 17.92 -7.34
CA LYS A 23 -11.46 18.56 -8.34
C LYS A 23 -10.42 19.49 -7.71
N ASN A 24 -10.67 19.95 -6.49
CA ASN A 24 -9.76 20.83 -5.77
C ASN A 24 -8.81 20.07 -4.83
N TYR A 25 -8.93 18.73 -4.79
CA TYR A 25 -8.05 17.92 -3.96
C TYR A 25 -6.72 17.67 -4.66
N SER A 26 -5.64 17.66 -3.89
CA SER A 26 -4.34 17.19 -4.39
C SER A 26 -4.39 15.69 -4.64
N SER A 27 -3.44 15.17 -5.42
CA SER A 27 -3.32 13.73 -5.65
C SER A 27 -3.13 12.96 -4.33
N GLY A 28 -2.37 13.53 -3.39
CA GLY A 28 -2.19 12.95 -2.07
C GLY A 28 -3.49 12.86 -1.29
N MET A 29 -4.32 13.91 -1.35
CA MET A 29 -5.63 13.92 -0.68
C MET A 29 -6.57 12.86 -1.26
N ILE A 30 -6.58 12.70 -2.59
CA ILE A 30 -7.40 11.69 -3.27
C ILE A 30 -6.94 10.30 -2.87
N SER A 31 -5.63 10.05 -2.82
CA SER A 31 -5.06 8.76 -2.42
C SER A 31 -5.39 8.42 -0.97
N ARG A 32 -5.30 9.39 -0.07
CA ARG A 32 -5.68 9.21 1.35
C ARG A 32 -7.14 8.82 1.48
N LEU A 33 -8.02 9.53 0.78
CA LEU A 33 -9.45 9.26 0.81
C LEU A 33 -9.75 7.88 0.24
N GLY A 34 -9.16 7.54 -0.90
CA GLY A 34 -9.34 6.23 -1.54
C GLY A 34 -8.93 5.08 -0.64
N PHE A 35 -7.77 5.19 0.01
CA PHE A 35 -7.29 4.17 0.93
C PHE A 35 -8.22 4.05 2.15
N ALA A 36 -8.64 5.18 2.72
CA ALA A 36 -9.54 5.18 3.88
C ALA A 36 -10.88 4.50 3.56
N ILE A 37 -11.43 4.76 2.38
CA ILE A 37 -12.67 4.12 1.94
C ILE A 37 -12.46 2.61 1.78
N ALA A 38 -11.37 2.20 1.15
CA ALA A 38 -11.09 0.79 0.90
C ALA A 38 -11.02 -0.02 2.21
N ILE A 39 -10.35 0.50 3.23
CA ILE A 39 -10.21 -0.21 4.51
C ILE A 39 -11.50 -0.23 5.31
N ASP A 40 -12.37 0.77 5.12
CA ASP A 40 -13.62 0.87 5.88
C ASP A 40 -14.69 -0.11 5.37
N THR A 41 -14.52 -0.67 4.18
CA THR A 41 -15.49 -1.61 3.58
C THR A 41 -15.42 -3.01 4.18
N ASN A 42 -14.51 -3.26 5.13
CA ASN A 42 -14.28 -4.59 5.73
C ASN A 42 -14.05 -5.68 4.67
N PRO A 43 -13.04 -5.51 3.80
CA PRO A 43 -12.84 -6.43 2.69
C PRO A 43 -12.33 -7.80 3.15
N ASP A 44 -12.63 -8.84 2.38
CA ASP A 44 -11.99 -10.15 2.53
C ASP A 44 -10.62 -10.18 1.87
N LEU A 45 -10.49 -9.45 0.77
CA LEU A 45 -9.25 -9.30 0.02
C LEU A 45 -9.05 -7.82 -0.30
N LEU A 46 -7.91 -7.28 0.03
CA LEU A 46 -7.55 -5.90 -0.27
C LEU A 46 -6.42 -5.86 -1.30
N LEU A 47 -6.66 -5.17 -2.40
CA LEU A 47 -5.64 -4.92 -3.43
C LEU A 47 -5.00 -3.57 -3.15
N VAL A 48 -3.69 -3.58 -2.92
CA VAL A 48 -2.94 -2.35 -2.60
C VAL A 48 -1.84 -2.18 -3.64
N ASP A 49 -1.94 -1.09 -4.41
CA ASP A 49 -0.98 -0.75 -5.46
C ASP A 49 -0.39 0.63 -5.14
N GLU A 50 0.89 0.70 -4.94
CA GLU A 50 1.70 1.92 -4.76
C GLU A 50 1.08 3.12 -4.02
N VAL A 51 -0.17 3.00 -3.56
CA VAL A 51 -0.90 4.07 -2.86
C VAL A 51 -0.15 4.54 -1.62
N LEU A 52 0.65 3.65 -1.02
CA LEU A 52 1.42 3.94 0.18
C LEU A 52 2.66 4.78 -0.10
N SER A 53 2.98 5.02 -1.37
CA SER A 53 4.11 5.87 -1.74
C SER A 53 3.73 7.36 -1.80
N VAL A 54 2.43 7.67 -1.69
CA VAL A 54 1.91 9.02 -1.76
C VAL A 54 1.56 9.52 -0.36
N GLY A 55 2.00 10.72 -0.02
CA GLY A 55 1.75 11.34 1.27
C GLY A 55 3.00 11.48 2.11
N ASP A 56 2.86 12.05 3.31
CA ASP A 56 3.97 12.21 4.23
C ASP A 56 4.27 10.91 5.00
N GLU A 57 5.40 10.90 5.69
CA GLU A 57 5.84 9.74 6.48
C GLU A 57 4.84 9.34 7.56
N ASN A 58 4.22 10.32 8.20
CA ASN A 58 3.23 10.04 9.25
C ASN A 58 2.04 9.28 8.69
N PHE A 59 1.54 9.70 7.52
CA PHE A 59 0.42 9.01 6.88
C PHE A 59 0.82 7.62 6.36
N LYS A 60 2.03 7.49 5.80
CA LYS A 60 2.55 6.17 5.38
C LYS A 60 2.60 5.20 6.55
N ASN A 61 3.11 5.65 7.70
CA ASN A 61 3.18 4.82 8.91
C ASN A 61 1.78 4.43 9.39
N LYS A 62 0.84 5.35 9.35
CA LYS A 62 -0.55 5.11 9.70
C LYS A 62 -1.18 4.04 8.81
N CYS A 63 -0.92 4.11 7.50
CA CYS A 63 -1.38 3.09 6.54
C CYS A 63 -0.76 1.73 6.82
N MET A 64 0.54 1.67 7.07
CA MET A 64 1.24 0.43 7.37
C MET A 64 0.70 -0.23 8.64
N ASP A 65 0.47 0.56 9.68
CA ASP A 65 -0.10 0.05 10.94
C ASP A 65 -1.51 -0.50 10.71
N LYS A 66 -2.31 0.17 9.91
CA LYS A 66 -3.67 -0.28 9.59
C LYS A 66 -3.66 -1.57 8.77
N ILE A 67 -2.74 -1.70 7.82
CA ILE A 67 -2.57 -2.93 7.05
C ILE A 67 -2.21 -4.10 7.96
N LYS A 68 -1.28 -3.89 8.88
CA LYS A 68 -0.89 -4.94 9.85
C LYS A 68 -2.06 -5.34 10.74
N GLU A 69 -2.84 -4.38 11.19
CA GLU A 69 -4.05 -4.63 11.98
C GLU A 69 -5.06 -5.47 11.21
N LEU A 70 -5.36 -5.10 9.96
CA LEU A 70 -6.29 -5.85 9.12
C LEU A 70 -5.78 -7.26 8.83
N LYS A 71 -4.48 -7.40 8.59
CA LYS A 71 -3.86 -8.70 8.37
C LYS A 71 -4.05 -9.62 9.58
N ALA A 72 -3.90 -9.08 10.78
CA ALA A 72 -4.12 -9.82 12.03
C ALA A 72 -5.56 -10.29 12.17
N THR A 73 -6.53 -9.60 11.58
CA THR A 73 -7.95 -9.99 11.62
C THR A 73 -8.34 -10.98 10.52
N GLY A 74 -7.40 -11.39 9.68
CA GLY A 74 -7.64 -12.40 8.65
C GLY A 74 -7.90 -11.87 7.24
N VAL A 75 -7.78 -10.57 7.02
CA VAL A 75 -7.91 -9.99 5.68
C VAL A 75 -6.72 -10.43 4.82
N SER A 76 -7.01 -10.87 3.60
CA SER A 76 -5.98 -11.21 2.62
C SER A 76 -5.55 -9.98 1.84
N PHE A 77 -4.26 -9.93 1.47
CA PHE A 77 -3.71 -8.79 0.73
C PHE A 77 -3.02 -9.25 -0.55
N LEU A 78 -3.28 -8.53 -1.62
CA LEU A 78 -2.43 -8.55 -2.80
C LEU A 78 -1.77 -7.18 -2.88
N PHE A 79 -0.47 -7.13 -2.60
CA PHE A 79 0.29 -5.89 -2.47
C PHE A 79 1.30 -5.78 -3.61
N VAL A 80 1.23 -4.70 -4.36
CA VAL A 80 2.14 -4.44 -5.48
C VAL A 80 2.99 -3.22 -5.14
N SER A 81 4.30 -3.41 -5.08
CA SER A 81 5.23 -2.34 -4.76
C SER A 81 6.63 -2.67 -5.27
N HIS A 82 7.40 -1.65 -5.56
CA HIS A 82 8.83 -1.79 -5.79
C HIS A 82 9.66 -1.39 -4.56
N ASN A 83 8.99 -1.05 -3.47
CA ASN A 83 9.65 -0.76 -2.19
C ASN A 83 9.83 -2.05 -1.40
N ILE A 84 11.04 -2.56 -1.41
CA ILE A 84 11.36 -3.85 -0.79
C ILE A 84 11.08 -3.86 0.72
N ASN A 85 11.32 -2.74 1.40
CA ASN A 85 11.07 -2.67 2.84
C ASN A 85 9.59 -2.84 3.17
N GLN A 86 8.71 -2.25 2.36
CA GLN A 86 7.27 -2.41 2.53
C GLN A 86 6.84 -3.85 2.24
N VAL A 87 7.37 -4.45 1.19
CA VAL A 87 7.07 -5.84 0.84
C VAL A 87 7.47 -6.77 1.98
N LYS A 88 8.67 -6.59 2.53
CA LYS A 88 9.14 -7.39 3.67
C LYS A 88 8.28 -7.22 4.91
N ALA A 89 7.79 -6.00 5.16
CA ALA A 89 6.99 -5.71 6.33
C ALA A 89 5.58 -6.30 6.27
N ILE A 90 5.00 -6.40 5.07
CA ILE A 90 3.60 -6.77 4.87
C ILE A 90 3.44 -8.20 4.39
N CYS A 91 4.27 -8.65 3.46
CA CYS A 91 4.04 -9.86 2.68
C CYS A 91 4.79 -11.06 3.26
N GLU A 92 4.13 -12.21 3.32
CA GLU A 92 4.75 -13.49 3.68
C GLU A 92 5.32 -14.18 2.46
N ARG A 93 4.68 -14.00 1.30
CA ARG A 93 5.10 -14.57 0.04
C ARG A 93 5.18 -13.47 -1.01
N THR A 94 6.12 -13.62 -1.93
CA THR A 94 6.37 -12.62 -2.97
C THR A 94 6.49 -13.29 -4.33
N LEU A 95 5.91 -12.65 -5.32
CA LEU A 95 6.06 -12.98 -6.73
C LEU A 95 6.90 -11.89 -7.38
N TRP A 96 8.00 -12.30 -8.01
CA TRP A 96 8.87 -11.37 -8.74
C TRP A 96 8.63 -11.51 -10.22
N ILE A 97 8.19 -10.42 -10.84
CA ILE A 97 7.92 -10.34 -12.28
C ILE A 97 8.90 -9.36 -12.92
N GLU A 98 9.53 -9.77 -14.00
CA GLU A 98 10.45 -8.93 -14.77
C GLU A 98 10.22 -9.18 -16.25
N ASN A 99 10.03 -8.09 -17.02
CA ASN A 99 9.76 -8.18 -18.46
C ASN A 99 8.64 -9.17 -18.80
N SER A 100 7.54 -9.09 -18.06
CA SER A 100 6.36 -9.95 -18.22
C SER A 100 6.60 -11.43 -17.95
N LYS A 101 7.68 -11.79 -17.29
CA LYS A 101 8.02 -13.17 -16.92
C LYS A 101 8.12 -13.31 -15.42
N VAL A 102 7.67 -14.45 -14.91
CA VAL A 102 7.84 -14.80 -13.50
C VAL A 102 9.29 -15.24 -13.27
N MET A 103 10.02 -14.47 -12.49
CA MET A 103 11.41 -14.75 -12.17
C MET A 103 11.55 -15.56 -10.88
N GLY A 104 10.57 -15.47 -9.99
CA GLY A 104 10.57 -16.21 -8.75
C GLY A 104 9.28 -16.06 -8.00
N TYR A 105 8.96 -17.07 -7.18
CA TYR A 105 7.81 -17.05 -6.29
C TYR A 105 8.13 -17.90 -5.06
N GLY A 106 7.88 -17.34 -3.89
CA GLY A 106 8.15 -18.06 -2.65
C GLY A 106 8.18 -17.14 -1.44
N PRO A 107 8.84 -17.57 -0.37
CA PRO A 107 8.96 -16.75 0.85
C PRO A 107 9.56 -15.39 0.53
N THR A 108 9.00 -14.34 1.13
CA THR A 108 9.38 -12.96 0.83
C THR A 108 10.86 -12.69 1.01
N GLU A 109 11.47 -13.18 2.09
CA GLU A 109 12.89 -12.94 2.33
C GLU A 109 13.78 -13.52 1.22
N GLU A 110 13.48 -14.75 0.80
CA GLU A 110 14.23 -15.42 -0.27
C GLU A 110 14.11 -14.68 -1.60
N ILE A 111 12.88 -14.33 -1.99
CA ILE A 111 12.62 -13.69 -3.28
C ILE A 111 13.14 -12.26 -3.32
N THR A 112 12.98 -11.51 -2.24
CA THR A 112 13.49 -10.14 -2.18
C THR A 112 15.01 -10.10 -2.21
N GLU A 113 15.68 -11.07 -1.58
CA GLU A 113 17.13 -11.18 -1.65
C GLU A 113 17.60 -11.44 -3.08
N LYS A 114 16.99 -12.39 -3.78
CA LYS A 114 17.27 -12.67 -5.18
C LYS A 114 17.03 -11.46 -6.07
N TYR A 115 15.94 -10.74 -5.83
CA TYR A 115 15.62 -9.52 -6.56
C TYR A 115 16.68 -8.44 -6.35
N LEU A 116 17.11 -8.22 -5.11
CA LEU A 116 18.15 -7.23 -4.81
C LEU A 116 19.49 -7.60 -5.46
N GLN A 117 19.86 -8.88 -5.46
CA GLN A 117 21.05 -9.37 -6.14
C GLN A 117 20.97 -9.11 -7.65
N TYR A 118 19.80 -9.37 -8.23
CA TYR A 118 19.57 -9.09 -9.65
C TYR A 118 19.72 -7.60 -9.95
N CYS A 119 19.12 -6.74 -9.14
CA CYS A 119 19.22 -5.29 -9.33
C CYS A 119 20.66 -4.81 -9.21
N ALA A 120 21.44 -5.37 -8.29
CA ALA A 120 22.85 -5.04 -8.12
C ALA A 120 23.72 -5.48 -9.30
N SER A 121 23.30 -6.53 -10.04
CA SER A 121 24.00 -7.04 -11.20
C SER A 121 23.73 -6.26 -12.48
N LEU A 122 22.70 -5.40 -12.48
CA LEU A 122 22.36 -4.60 -13.66
C LEU A 122 23.32 -3.44 -13.84
N PRO A 123 23.62 -3.05 -15.10
CA PRO A 123 24.42 -1.86 -15.34
C PRO A 123 23.75 -0.63 -14.74
N LYS A 124 24.56 0.21 -14.09
CA LYS A 124 24.03 1.48 -13.56
C LYS A 124 23.57 2.35 -14.72
N LYS A 125 22.31 2.76 -14.69
CA LYS A 125 21.82 3.75 -15.65
C LYS A 125 22.44 5.10 -15.30
N LYS A 126 23.07 5.71 -16.28
CA LYS A 126 23.58 7.09 -16.13
C LYS A 126 22.43 8.07 -16.12
#